data_033e17c7984f82537369305f890bb6d4
#
_entry.id   033e17c7984f82537369305f890bb6d4
#
_cell.length_a   1.000
_cell.length_b   1.000
_cell.length_c   1.000
_cell.angle_alpha   90.00
_cell.angle_beta   90.00
_cell.angle_gamma   90.00
#
_symmetry.space_group_name_H-M   'P 1'
#
loop_
_entity.id
_entity.type
_entity.pdbx_description
1 polymer ?
#
loop_
_entity_poly.entity_id
_entity_poly.type
_entity_poly.pdbx_seq_one_letter_code
_entity_poly.pdbx_strand_id
1 'polypeptide(L)'
;MEKKETKLYTGHGDKGLTALTAASQVSKADERVAAVGAVEEIISALGLVKAATECPIFRGKVERIQRTLRTLSLGLRDPRGGKYLFSAEEVTFLESDMDDMLVHVPAEALQDALPGGNLQSAHLDVAHTTARRAERDLIAMDRRYAVPALFKQYLNRLSDYLLVAARYSDFLFAHSEEKKKEAPTITAAPAASTPSPTDNTDALVAEVLARLGGPKALDLNRAKRLIEAVEARARETGKRAVIAVCNAEGNPIAVHVMDGAFLVSYEVAVKKAYTAVAVKMSTMELSALCQPGGTFYGLQALDKVITFGGGIPLYADGVMIGGLGVSGGTGEEDHELALFGAATLAAMQ
;
A
#
# COMPACT_ATOMS: atom_id res chain seq x y z
N MET A 1 15.24 -7.42 38.62
CA MET A 1 14.85 -8.44 37.64
C MET A 1 16.05 -8.67 36.76
N GLU A 2 16.73 -9.81 36.94
CA GLU A 2 17.86 -10.21 36.11
C GLU A 2 17.39 -10.41 34.67
N LYS A 3 18.04 -9.71 33.71
CA LYS A 3 17.91 -10.00 32.27
C LYS A 3 18.45 -11.40 32.03
N LYS A 4 17.58 -12.40 31.85
CA LYS A 4 17.96 -13.70 31.32
C LYS A 4 18.49 -13.48 29.91
N GLU A 5 19.80 -13.49 29.73
CA GLU A 5 20.43 -13.52 28.40
C GLU A 5 19.94 -14.78 27.66
N THR A 6 19.08 -14.59 26.69
CA THR A 6 18.60 -15.67 25.84
C THR A 6 19.70 -15.96 24.82
N LYS A 7 20.60 -16.91 25.12
CA LYS A 7 21.58 -17.39 24.14
C LYS A 7 20.84 -18.07 22.99
N LEU A 8 20.98 -17.52 21.78
CA LEU A 8 20.36 -18.06 20.57
C LEU A 8 21.02 -19.39 20.13
N TYR A 9 22.31 -19.53 20.35
CA TYR A 9 23.08 -20.73 20.03
C TYR A 9 23.23 -21.60 21.27
N THR A 10 22.63 -22.78 21.23
CA THR A 10 22.65 -23.73 22.37
C THR A 10 23.49 -24.97 22.09
N GLY A 11 23.96 -25.19 20.87
CA GLY A 11 24.66 -26.37 20.43
C GLY A 11 23.83 -27.66 20.35
N HIS A 12 22.56 -27.64 20.77
CA HIS A 12 21.71 -28.84 20.76
C HIS A 12 21.47 -29.42 19.35
N GLY A 13 21.57 -28.59 18.32
CA GLY A 13 21.35 -28.96 16.93
C GLY A 13 22.59 -29.52 16.20
N ASP A 14 23.78 -29.50 16.81
CA ASP A 14 25.06 -29.82 16.14
C ASP A 14 25.18 -31.29 15.75
N LYS A 15 24.41 -32.16 16.41
CA LYS A 15 24.34 -33.61 16.12
C LYS A 15 23.30 -33.96 15.06
N GLY A 16 22.80 -33.01 14.29
CA GLY A 16 21.80 -33.24 13.23
C GLY A 16 20.35 -33.47 13.73
N LEU A 17 20.09 -33.16 14.98
CA LEU A 17 18.74 -33.24 15.56
C LEU A 17 18.12 -31.82 15.73
N THR A 18 16.80 -31.74 15.68
CA THR A 18 16.02 -30.52 15.94
C THR A 18 14.74 -30.84 16.68
N ALA A 19 14.18 -29.87 17.40
CA ALA A 19 12.87 -29.99 18.03
C ALA A 19 11.78 -29.43 17.10
N LEU A 20 10.79 -30.25 16.72
CA LEU A 20 9.57 -29.77 16.08
C LEU A 20 8.59 -29.16 17.07
N THR A 21 8.45 -29.83 18.23
CA THR A 21 7.68 -29.34 19.40
C THR A 21 8.56 -29.44 20.64
N ALA A 22 8.13 -28.85 21.74
CA ALA A 22 8.83 -28.96 23.03
C ALA A 22 9.05 -30.41 23.50
N ALA A 23 8.25 -31.35 23.00
CA ALA A 23 8.25 -32.76 23.43
C ALA A 23 8.88 -33.73 22.39
N SER A 24 9.28 -33.27 21.20
CA SER A 24 9.76 -34.14 20.14
C SER A 24 11.06 -33.68 19.50
N GLN A 25 12.13 -34.48 19.63
CA GLN A 25 13.34 -34.34 18.84
C GLN A 25 13.26 -35.24 17.60
N VAL A 26 13.63 -34.69 16.45
CA VAL A 26 13.64 -35.40 15.16
C VAL A 26 14.95 -35.11 14.43
N SER A 27 15.29 -35.93 13.43
CA SER A 27 16.37 -35.63 12.52
C SER A 27 16.13 -34.36 11.73
N LYS A 28 17.13 -33.55 11.47
CA LYS A 28 17.04 -32.42 10.54
C LYS A 28 16.73 -32.87 9.10
N ALA A 29 16.92 -34.13 8.78
CA ALA A 29 16.56 -34.74 7.50
C ALA A 29 15.14 -35.32 7.47
N ASP A 30 14.32 -35.13 8.52
CA ASP A 30 12.93 -35.57 8.58
C ASP A 30 12.06 -34.75 7.60
N GLU A 31 11.15 -35.44 6.89
CA GLU A 31 10.25 -34.81 5.90
C GLU A 31 9.42 -33.67 6.50
N ARG A 32 9.08 -33.72 7.81
CA ARG A 32 8.38 -32.63 8.52
C ARG A 32 9.25 -31.39 8.63
N VAL A 33 10.56 -31.58 8.87
CA VAL A 33 11.51 -30.45 8.95
C VAL A 33 11.70 -29.82 7.57
N ALA A 34 11.78 -30.66 6.52
CA ALA A 34 11.86 -30.19 5.14
C ALA A 34 10.61 -29.37 4.74
N ALA A 35 9.41 -29.88 4.99
CA ALA A 35 8.16 -29.19 4.67
C ALA A 35 8.01 -27.84 5.43
N VAL A 36 8.33 -27.84 6.73
CA VAL A 36 8.31 -26.61 7.55
C VAL A 36 9.32 -25.60 7.02
N GLY A 37 10.55 -26.04 6.72
CA GLY A 37 11.61 -25.19 6.18
C GLY A 37 11.23 -24.57 4.84
N ALA A 38 10.64 -25.36 3.94
CA ALA A 38 10.18 -24.87 2.64
C ALA A 38 9.06 -23.80 2.77
N VAL A 39 8.15 -23.94 3.73
CA VAL A 39 7.15 -22.89 4.02
C VAL A 39 7.82 -21.61 4.56
N GLU A 40 8.83 -21.75 5.41
CA GLU A 40 9.60 -20.60 5.94
C GLU A 40 10.40 -19.88 4.84
N GLU A 41 10.87 -20.61 3.82
CA GLU A 41 11.49 -20.02 2.64
C GLU A 41 10.51 -19.17 1.82
N ILE A 42 9.24 -19.61 1.66
CA ILE A 42 8.21 -18.79 1.01
C ILE A 42 8.00 -17.49 1.79
N ILE A 43 7.90 -17.57 3.12
CA ILE A 43 7.72 -16.39 3.97
C ILE A 43 8.87 -15.39 3.76
N SER A 44 10.09 -15.88 3.62
CA SER A 44 11.29 -15.06 3.38
C SER A 44 11.31 -14.46 1.97
N ALA A 45 10.95 -15.24 0.95
CA ALA A 45 10.81 -14.78 -0.44
C ALA A 45 9.73 -13.68 -0.56
N LEU A 46 8.60 -13.84 0.13
CA LEU A 46 7.55 -12.81 0.22
C LEU A 46 8.04 -11.56 0.96
N GLY A 47 9.04 -11.68 1.84
CA GLY A 47 9.72 -10.53 2.44
C GLY A 47 10.41 -9.66 1.40
N LEU A 48 11.04 -10.26 0.39
CA LEU A 48 11.64 -9.53 -0.74
C LEU A 48 10.56 -8.83 -1.58
N VAL A 49 9.47 -9.53 -1.89
CA VAL A 49 8.31 -8.93 -2.60
C VAL A 49 7.78 -7.72 -1.83
N LYS A 50 7.59 -7.86 -0.52
CA LYS A 50 7.11 -6.79 0.36
C LYS A 50 8.05 -5.58 0.38
N ALA A 51 9.36 -5.79 0.33
CA ALA A 51 10.36 -4.74 0.30
C ALA A 51 10.42 -4.02 -1.06
N ALA A 52 10.18 -4.75 -2.16
CA ALA A 52 10.22 -4.22 -3.52
C ALA A 52 8.92 -3.51 -3.94
N THR A 53 7.78 -3.75 -3.26
CA THR A 53 6.51 -3.14 -3.64
C THR A 53 6.34 -1.73 -3.08
N GLU A 54 5.96 -0.80 -3.94
CA GLU A 54 5.57 0.57 -3.57
C GLU A 54 4.07 0.67 -3.23
N CYS A 55 3.24 -0.30 -3.67
CA CYS A 55 1.80 -0.30 -3.46
C CYS A 55 1.45 -0.75 -2.03
N PRO A 56 0.89 0.12 -1.16
CA PRO A 56 0.55 -0.25 0.22
C PRO A 56 -0.52 -1.34 0.30
N ILE A 57 -1.48 -1.35 -0.64
CA ILE A 57 -2.55 -2.36 -0.69
C ILE A 57 -1.95 -3.73 -0.95
N PHE A 58 -1.08 -3.84 -1.97
CA PHE A 58 -0.42 -5.10 -2.29
C PHE A 58 0.52 -5.55 -1.18
N ARG A 59 1.23 -4.61 -0.55
CA ARG A 59 2.05 -4.89 0.66
C ARG A 59 1.22 -5.52 1.78
N GLY A 60 0.02 -5.00 2.03
CA GLY A 60 -0.92 -5.56 3.01
C GLY A 60 -1.38 -6.98 2.65
N LYS A 61 -1.64 -7.27 1.36
CA LYS A 61 -1.98 -8.62 0.88
C LYS A 61 -0.82 -9.61 1.11
N VAL A 62 0.41 -9.20 0.76
CA VAL A 62 1.62 -10.02 0.99
C VAL A 62 1.81 -10.30 2.48
N GLU A 63 1.60 -9.33 3.34
CA GLU A 63 1.71 -9.52 4.80
C GLU A 63 0.64 -10.48 5.34
N ARG A 64 -0.61 -10.41 4.85
CA ARG A 64 -1.65 -11.39 5.16
C ARG A 64 -1.19 -12.81 4.79
N ILE A 65 -0.69 -13.01 3.58
CA ILE A 65 -0.18 -14.31 3.11
C ILE A 65 0.96 -14.80 4.01
N GLN A 66 1.91 -13.94 4.41
CA GLN A 66 3.00 -14.31 5.33
C GLN A 66 2.46 -14.77 6.68
N ARG A 67 1.45 -14.12 7.25
CA ARG A 67 0.82 -14.51 8.52
C ARG A 67 0.10 -15.85 8.39
N THR A 68 -0.60 -16.07 7.29
CA THR A 68 -1.29 -17.33 6.99
C THR A 68 -0.29 -18.49 6.86
N LEU A 69 0.81 -18.30 6.13
CA LEU A 69 1.89 -19.28 6.03
C LEU A 69 2.56 -19.57 7.38
N ARG A 70 2.71 -18.56 8.23
CA ARG A 70 3.21 -18.78 9.59
C ARG A 70 2.29 -19.67 10.41
N THR A 71 0.96 -19.47 10.31
CA THR A 71 -0.03 -20.34 10.95
C THR A 71 0.04 -21.76 10.41
N LEU A 72 0.19 -21.92 9.09
CA LEU A 72 0.37 -23.22 8.43
C LEU A 72 1.65 -23.91 8.92
N SER A 73 2.80 -23.22 8.96
CA SER A 73 4.07 -23.76 9.47
C SER A 73 3.95 -24.26 10.91
N LEU A 74 3.24 -23.51 11.78
CA LEU A 74 2.98 -23.93 13.15
C LEU A 74 2.08 -25.17 13.22
N GLY A 75 1.06 -25.25 12.37
CA GLY A 75 0.19 -26.42 12.26
C GLY A 75 0.91 -27.67 11.77
N LEU A 76 1.90 -27.55 10.88
CA LEU A 76 2.75 -28.65 10.43
C LEU A 76 3.67 -29.19 11.53
N ARG A 77 4.14 -28.33 12.43
CA ARG A 77 4.97 -28.72 13.58
C ARG A 77 4.21 -29.52 14.63
N ASP A 78 2.93 -29.17 14.84
CA ASP A 78 2.06 -29.80 15.84
C ASP A 78 0.68 -30.16 15.25
N PRO A 79 0.60 -31.20 14.41
CA PRO A 79 -0.66 -31.58 13.74
C PRO A 79 -1.78 -32.00 14.70
N ARG A 80 -1.44 -32.39 15.95
CA ARG A 80 -2.40 -32.84 16.98
C ARG A 80 -2.84 -31.70 17.91
N GLY A 81 -2.16 -30.57 17.86
CA GLY A 81 -2.34 -29.48 18.83
C GLY A 81 -3.66 -28.71 18.73
N GLY A 82 -4.37 -28.80 17.60
CA GLY A 82 -5.69 -28.17 17.38
C GLY A 82 -5.74 -26.65 17.59
N LYS A 83 -4.58 -26.03 17.89
CA LYS A 83 -4.47 -24.63 18.28
C LYS A 83 -4.39 -23.67 17.11
N TYR A 84 -4.08 -24.17 15.92
CA TYR A 84 -3.85 -23.35 14.75
C TYR A 84 -5.07 -23.46 13.82
N LEU A 85 -5.97 -22.48 13.97
CA LEU A 85 -7.15 -22.38 13.12
C LEU A 85 -6.70 -21.86 11.75
N PHE A 86 -6.80 -22.72 10.76
CA PHE A 86 -6.59 -22.37 9.36
C PHE A 86 -7.95 -22.33 8.66
N SER A 87 -8.34 -21.16 8.15
CA SER A 87 -9.64 -20.94 7.54
C SER A 87 -9.63 -21.19 6.04
N ALA A 88 -10.71 -21.76 5.50
CA ALA A 88 -10.95 -21.85 4.06
C ALA A 88 -11.07 -20.46 3.40
N GLU A 89 -11.38 -19.43 4.17
CA GLU A 89 -11.42 -18.04 3.68
C GLU A 89 -10.07 -17.56 3.13
N GLU A 90 -8.95 -18.15 3.60
CA GLU A 90 -7.63 -17.80 3.07
C GLU A 90 -7.41 -18.34 1.66
N VAL A 91 -8.04 -19.48 1.31
CA VAL A 91 -8.04 -20.01 -0.05
C VAL A 91 -8.93 -19.14 -0.94
N THR A 92 -10.15 -18.83 -0.49
CA THR A 92 -11.09 -17.96 -1.20
C THR A 92 -10.50 -16.57 -1.45
N PHE A 93 -9.74 -16.04 -0.49
CA PHE A 93 -9.04 -14.76 -0.68
C PHE A 93 -8.05 -14.83 -1.85
N LEU A 94 -7.23 -15.87 -1.95
CA LEU A 94 -6.29 -16.04 -3.06
C LEU A 94 -7.02 -16.16 -4.41
N GLU A 95 -8.08 -16.96 -4.44
CA GLU A 95 -8.88 -17.19 -5.64
C GLU A 95 -9.55 -15.90 -6.12
N SER A 96 -10.23 -15.17 -5.24
CA SER A 96 -10.89 -13.90 -5.60
C SER A 96 -9.91 -12.82 -6.05
N ASP A 97 -8.79 -12.66 -5.35
CA ASP A 97 -7.78 -11.66 -5.71
C ASP A 97 -7.05 -12.01 -7.03
N MET A 98 -6.91 -13.30 -7.32
CA MET A 98 -6.37 -13.80 -8.58
C MET A 98 -7.32 -13.54 -9.74
N ASP A 99 -8.63 -13.76 -9.56
CA ASP A 99 -9.65 -13.45 -10.57
C ASP A 99 -9.65 -11.97 -10.93
N ASP A 100 -9.52 -11.07 -9.96
CA ASP A 100 -9.40 -9.63 -10.19
C ASP A 100 -8.17 -9.27 -11.04
N MET A 101 -7.02 -9.90 -10.79
CA MET A 101 -5.80 -9.67 -11.56
C MET A 101 -5.89 -10.24 -12.98
N LEU A 102 -6.51 -11.41 -13.16
CA LEU A 102 -6.63 -12.11 -14.45
C LEU A 102 -7.45 -11.33 -15.49
N VAL A 103 -8.31 -10.41 -15.08
CA VAL A 103 -9.02 -9.51 -15.99
C VAL A 103 -8.04 -8.67 -16.84
N HIS A 104 -6.83 -8.43 -16.31
CA HIS A 104 -5.84 -7.55 -16.92
C HIS A 104 -4.64 -8.28 -17.53
N VAL A 105 -4.46 -9.56 -17.21
CA VAL A 105 -3.28 -10.34 -17.64
C VAL A 105 -3.65 -11.17 -18.87
N PRO A 106 -3.00 -10.95 -20.02
CA PRO A 106 -3.19 -11.78 -21.21
C PRO A 106 -2.84 -13.25 -20.94
N ALA A 107 -3.63 -14.17 -21.51
CA ALA A 107 -3.43 -15.62 -21.33
C ALA A 107 -2.04 -16.09 -21.77
N GLU A 108 -1.51 -15.49 -22.83
CA GLU A 108 -0.17 -15.78 -23.37
C GLU A 108 0.93 -15.42 -22.36
N ALA A 109 0.74 -14.35 -21.59
CA ALA A 109 1.72 -13.93 -20.58
C ALA A 109 1.85 -14.91 -19.42
N LEU A 110 0.83 -15.73 -19.18
CA LEU A 110 0.89 -16.76 -18.13
C LEU A 110 1.71 -17.98 -18.55
N GLN A 111 1.87 -18.22 -19.86
CA GLN A 111 2.53 -19.42 -20.39
C GLN A 111 3.95 -19.13 -20.89
N ASP A 112 4.16 -18.01 -21.58
CA ASP A 112 5.36 -17.74 -22.38
C ASP A 112 6.25 -16.63 -21.84
N ALA A 113 5.78 -15.84 -20.83
CA ALA A 113 6.58 -14.74 -20.31
C ALA A 113 7.79 -15.22 -19.50
N LEU A 114 8.96 -14.72 -19.85
CA LEU A 114 10.16 -14.94 -19.06
C LEU A 114 10.08 -14.18 -17.73
N PRO A 115 10.58 -14.76 -16.63
CA PRO A 115 10.67 -14.07 -15.33
C PRO A 115 11.52 -12.79 -15.40
N GLY A 116 11.13 -11.78 -14.58
CA GLY A 116 11.99 -10.61 -14.37
C GLY A 116 11.64 -9.39 -15.21
N GLY A 117 10.39 -9.19 -15.61
CA GLY A 117 9.94 -7.98 -16.28
C GLY A 117 10.15 -6.69 -15.46
N ASN A 118 10.08 -6.81 -14.13
CA ASN A 118 10.46 -5.76 -13.19
C ASN A 118 10.94 -6.37 -11.86
N LEU A 119 11.45 -5.55 -10.93
CA LEU A 119 12.01 -6.05 -9.67
C LEU A 119 10.97 -6.78 -8.80
N GLN A 120 9.74 -6.26 -8.73
CA GLN A 120 8.66 -6.88 -7.96
C GLN A 120 8.24 -8.22 -8.59
N SER A 121 8.07 -8.28 -9.92
CA SER A 121 7.72 -9.53 -10.61
C SER A 121 8.82 -10.57 -10.50
N ALA A 122 10.10 -10.18 -10.57
CA ALA A 122 11.23 -11.09 -10.37
C ALA A 122 11.18 -11.77 -8.98
N HIS A 123 10.89 -11.01 -7.92
CA HIS A 123 10.75 -11.58 -6.58
C HIS A 123 9.49 -12.45 -6.45
N LEU A 124 8.41 -12.12 -7.12
CA LEU A 124 7.20 -12.95 -7.18
C LEU A 124 7.45 -14.27 -7.90
N ASP A 125 8.23 -14.28 -9.00
CA ASP A 125 8.62 -15.49 -9.72
C ASP A 125 9.46 -16.41 -8.83
N VAL A 126 10.39 -15.86 -8.04
CA VAL A 126 11.15 -16.64 -7.03
C VAL A 126 10.22 -17.22 -5.98
N ALA A 127 9.28 -16.42 -5.46
CA ALA A 127 8.31 -16.88 -4.47
C ALA A 127 7.39 -17.97 -5.06
N HIS A 128 6.94 -17.84 -6.32
CA HIS A 128 6.17 -18.85 -7.04
C HIS A 128 6.90 -20.20 -7.10
N THR A 129 8.15 -20.22 -7.57
CA THR A 129 8.91 -21.46 -7.69
C THR A 129 9.24 -22.08 -6.33
N THR A 130 9.44 -21.24 -5.31
CA THR A 130 9.62 -21.69 -3.92
C THR A 130 8.32 -22.29 -3.36
N ALA A 131 7.14 -21.71 -3.65
CA ALA A 131 5.84 -22.25 -3.25
C ALA A 131 5.59 -23.63 -3.88
N ARG A 132 5.91 -23.81 -5.15
CA ARG A 132 5.82 -25.11 -5.83
C ARG A 132 6.75 -26.17 -5.22
N ARG A 133 7.92 -25.78 -4.75
CA ARG A 133 8.82 -26.69 -4.02
C ARG A 133 8.21 -27.06 -2.67
N ALA A 134 7.73 -26.11 -1.91
CA ALA A 134 7.07 -26.36 -0.62
C ALA A 134 5.83 -27.26 -0.75
N GLU A 135 5.06 -27.11 -1.81
CA GLU A 135 3.94 -28.00 -2.11
C GLU A 135 4.40 -29.45 -2.29
N ARG A 136 5.48 -29.68 -3.06
CA ARG A 136 6.05 -31.04 -3.23
C ARG A 136 6.55 -31.64 -1.92
N ASP A 137 7.22 -30.84 -1.09
CA ASP A 137 7.73 -31.28 0.21
C ASP A 137 6.58 -31.58 1.17
N LEU A 138 5.48 -30.83 1.10
CA LEU A 138 4.26 -31.08 1.85
C LEU A 138 3.59 -32.39 1.43
N ILE A 139 3.52 -32.68 0.12
CA ILE A 139 2.98 -33.95 -0.42
C ILE A 139 3.91 -35.12 -0.04
N ALA A 140 5.23 -34.94 -0.01
CA ALA A 140 6.15 -35.97 0.45
C ALA A 140 5.92 -36.29 1.94
N MET A 141 5.74 -35.26 2.79
CA MET A 141 5.40 -35.41 4.20
C MET A 141 4.08 -36.16 4.39
N ASP A 142 3.04 -35.88 3.56
CA ASP A 142 1.70 -36.48 3.66
C ASP A 142 1.70 -38.01 3.48
N ARG A 143 2.76 -38.59 2.90
CA ARG A 143 2.89 -40.03 2.74
C ARG A 143 3.09 -40.77 4.08
N ARG A 144 3.63 -40.08 5.09
CA ARG A 144 3.94 -40.67 6.41
C ARG A 144 3.21 -39.99 7.56
N TYR A 145 2.93 -38.70 7.39
CA TYR A 145 2.34 -37.85 8.42
C TYR A 145 1.13 -37.15 7.82
N ALA A 146 -0.05 -37.43 8.35
CA ALA A 146 -1.28 -36.84 7.82
C ALA A 146 -1.23 -35.30 7.80
N VAL A 147 -1.38 -34.74 6.62
CA VAL A 147 -1.43 -33.28 6.40
C VAL A 147 -2.87 -32.87 6.11
N PRO A 148 -3.41 -31.82 6.78
CA PRO A 148 -4.74 -31.32 6.48
C PRO A 148 -4.91 -30.97 5.00
N ALA A 149 -6.03 -31.40 4.40
CA ALA A 149 -6.30 -31.17 2.98
C ALA A 149 -6.28 -29.69 2.62
N LEU A 150 -6.75 -28.84 3.53
CA LEU A 150 -6.77 -27.37 3.35
C LEU A 150 -5.37 -26.75 3.22
N PHE A 151 -4.34 -27.31 3.89
CA PHE A 151 -2.96 -26.85 3.74
C PHE A 151 -2.42 -27.14 2.34
N LYS A 152 -2.71 -28.32 1.81
CA LYS A 152 -2.33 -28.70 0.44
C LYS A 152 -3.03 -27.81 -0.59
N GLN A 153 -4.32 -27.57 -0.40
CA GLN A 153 -5.12 -26.70 -1.26
C GLN A 153 -4.57 -25.26 -1.24
N TYR A 154 -4.23 -24.75 -0.07
CA TYR A 154 -3.70 -23.39 0.07
C TYR A 154 -2.36 -23.21 -0.65
N LEU A 155 -1.40 -24.12 -0.46
CA LEU A 155 -0.10 -24.01 -1.14
C LEU A 155 -0.22 -24.14 -2.67
N ASN A 156 -1.10 -25.00 -3.15
CA ASN A 156 -1.41 -25.12 -4.57
C ASN A 156 -1.94 -23.78 -5.13
N ARG A 157 -2.98 -23.19 -4.49
CA ARG A 157 -3.53 -21.88 -4.90
C ARG A 157 -2.54 -20.75 -4.76
N LEU A 158 -1.70 -20.78 -3.72
CA LEU A 158 -0.66 -19.77 -3.51
C LEU A 158 0.36 -19.76 -4.65
N SER A 159 0.75 -20.93 -5.17
CA SER A 159 1.68 -20.99 -6.29
C SER A 159 1.10 -20.32 -7.54
N ASP A 160 -0.18 -20.58 -7.86
CA ASP A 160 -0.88 -19.97 -8.99
C ASP A 160 -1.05 -18.45 -8.77
N TYR A 161 -1.45 -18.05 -7.58
CA TYR A 161 -1.58 -16.64 -7.20
C TYR A 161 -0.27 -15.85 -7.43
N LEU A 162 0.86 -16.41 -7.01
CA LEU A 162 2.15 -15.74 -7.14
C LEU A 162 2.57 -15.58 -8.61
N LEU A 163 2.26 -16.56 -9.47
CA LEU A 163 2.49 -16.45 -10.91
C LEU A 163 1.62 -15.34 -11.53
N VAL A 164 0.32 -15.33 -11.23
CA VAL A 164 -0.59 -14.30 -11.74
C VAL A 164 -0.19 -12.91 -11.24
N ALA A 165 0.17 -12.78 -9.96
CA ALA A 165 0.63 -11.52 -9.38
C ALA A 165 1.94 -11.02 -10.03
N ALA A 166 2.86 -11.93 -10.41
CA ALA A 166 4.07 -11.57 -11.15
C ALA A 166 3.72 -11.00 -12.53
N ARG A 167 2.87 -11.66 -13.29
CA ARG A 167 2.43 -11.17 -14.62
C ARG A 167 1.61 -9.89 -14.51
N TYR A 168 0.78 -9.76 -13.51
CA TYR A 168 0.05 -8.52 -13.24
C TYR A 168 1.00 -7.36 -12.89
N SER A 169 2.06 -7.61 -12.14
CA SER A 169 3.11 -6.64 -11.88
C SER A 169 3.82 -6.19 -13.16
N ASP A 170 4.11 -7.10 -14.09
CA ASP A 170 4.69 -6.79 -15.39
C ASP A 170 3.75 -5.94 -16.24
N PHE A 171 2.46 -6.28 -16.26
CA PHE A 171 1.42 -5.51 -16.93
C PHE A 171 1.35 -4.06 -16.40
N LEU A 172 1.29 -3.89 -15.08
CA LEU A 172 1.24 -2.54 -14.46
C LEU A 172 2.50 -1.74 -14.76
N PHE A 173 3.67 -2.38 -14.74
CA PHE A 173 4.95 -1.73 -15.03
C PHE A 173 5.00 -1.26 -16.48
N ALA A 174 4.65 -2.10 -17.45
CA ALA A 174 4.60 -1.75 -18.87
C ALA A 174 3.69 -0.55 -19.12
N HIS A 175 2.48 -0.55 -18.56
CA HIS A 175 1.53 0.56 -18.72
C HIS A 175 2.00 1.86 -18.04
N SER A 176 2.77 1.76 -16.94
CA SER A 176 3.36 2.93 -16.31
C SER A 176 4.45 3.56 -17.17
N GLU A 177 5.27 2.74 -17.86
CA GLU A 177 6.32 3.20 -18.76
C GLU A 177 5.76 3.76 -20.07
N GLU A 178 4.68 3.20 -20.60
CA GLU A 178 3.97 3.76 -21.76
C GLU A 178 3.44 5.16 -21.45
N LYS A 179 2.76 5.35 -20.31
CA LYS A 179 2.29 6.67 -19.87
C LYS A 179 3.42 7.69 -19.67
N LYS A 180 4.60 7.24 -19.22
CA LYS A 180 5.79 8.11 -19.11
C LYS A 180 6.35 8.51 -20.49
N LYS A 181 6.28 7.64 -21.48
CA LYS A 181 6.73 7.91 -22.86
C LYS A 181 5.77 8.82 -23.62
N GLU A 182 4.48 8.76 -23.32
CA GLU A 182 3.44 9.63 -23.89
C GLU A 182 3.43 11.03 -23.25
N ALA A 183 4.05 11.19 -22.06
CA ALA A 183 4.26 12.50 -21.47
C ALA A 183 5.26 13.29 -22.33
N PRO A 184 4.92 14.50 -22.83
CA PRO A 184 5.81 15.27 -23.67
C PRO A 184 7.13 15.54 -22.95
N THR A 185 8.23 15.10 -23.55
CA THR A 185 9.58 15.39 -23.08
C THR A 185 9.78 16.90 -23.15
N ILE A 186 9.74 17.58 -22.01
CA ILE A 186 10.14 18.97 -21.92
C ILE A 186 11.67 18.98 -22.07
N THR A 187 12.14 19.01 -23.31
CA THR A 187 13.51 19.39 -23.62
C THR A 187 13.70 20.84 -23.17
N ALA A 188 14.63 21.06 -22.27
CA ALA A 188 15.06 22.40 -21.89
C ALA A 188 15.44 23.16 -23.15
N ALA A 189 14.63 24.18 -23.53
CA ALA A 189 14.93 25.08 -24.62
C ALA A 189 16.06 26.01 -24.21
N PRO A 190 17.04 26.29 -25.10
CA PRO A 190 17.98 27.38 -24.91
C PRO A 190 17.26 28.72 -25.03
N ALA A 191 17.76 29.70 -24.29
CA ALA A 191 17.18 31.02 -24.14
C ALA A 191 17.01 31.80 -25.46
N ALA A 192 15.84 32.43 -25.56
CA ALA A 192 15.49 33.69 -26.21
C ALA A 192 15.68 33.83 -27.74
N SER A 193 14.57 33.88 -28.46
CA SER A 193 14.33 34.87 -29.51
C SER A 193 12.84 35.18 -29.57
N THR A 194 12.53 36.48 -29.69
CA THR A 194 11.23 37.14 -29.71
C THR A 194 10.25 36.61 -30.76
N PRO A 195 8.92 36.57 -30.47
CA PRO A 195 7.95 36.02 -31.40
C PRO A 195 7.49 37.04 -32.46
N SER A 196 7.31 36.53 -33.66
CA SER A 196 6.49 37.16 -34.71
C SER A 196 5.07 36.58 -34.68
N PRO A 197 4.04 37.35 -35.00
CA PRO A 197 2.64 36.97 -34.79
C PRO A 197 2.07 36.24 -36.01
N THR A 198 1.66 34.99 -35.83
CA THR A 198 0.59 34.30 -36.60
C THR A 198 0.32 32.94 -35.95
N ASP A 199 -0.80 32.77 -35.28
CA ASP A 199 -1.86 31.86 -35.70
C ASP A 199 -2.97 31.75 -34.62
N ASN A 200 -4.16 32.05 -35.10
CA ASN A 200 -5.41 31.99 -34.34
C ASN A 200 -5.83 30.54 -33.95
N THR A 201 -5.00 29.54 -34.26
CA THR A 201 -5.28 28.12 -33.98
C THR A 201 -5.07 27.74 -32.52
N ASP A 202 -4.05 28.31 -31.88
CA ASP A 202 -3.75 27.99 -30.46
C ASP A 202 -4.80 28.57 -29.51
N ALA A 203 -5.38 29.75 -29.85
CA ALA A 203 -6.48 30.33 -29.08
C ALA A 203 -7.76 29.48 -29.25
N LEU A 204 -8.02 28.95 -30.45
CA LEU A 204 -9.19 28.08 -30.69
C LEU A 204 -9.03 26.72 -30.00
N VAL A 205 -7.84 26.14 -30.02
CA VAL A 205 -7.50 24.90 -29.31
C VAL A 205 -7.62 25.09 -27.80
N ALA A 206 -7.12 26.20 -27.28
CA ALA A 206 -7.28 26.55 -25.85
C ALA A 206 -8.75 26.76 -25.45
N GLU A 207 -9.55 27.39 -26.33
CA GLU A 207 -10.99 27.57 -26.09
C GLU A 207 -11.78 26.26 -26.18
N VAL A 208 -11.44 25.38 -27.12
CA VAL A 208 -12.05 24.05 -27.25
C VAL A 208 -11.66 23.15 -26.06
N LEU A 209 -10.40 23.17 -25.63
CA LEU A 209 -9.94 22.45 -24.44
C LEU A 209 -10.58 23.00 -23.15
N ALA A 210 -10.81 24.32 -23.07
CA ALA A 210 -11.56 24.93 -21.97
C ALA A 210 -13.05 24.53 -21.95
N ARG A 211 -13.66 24.29 -23.12
CA ARG A 211 -15.05 23.84 -23.26
C ARG A 211 -15.22 22.32 -23.09
N LEU A 212 -14.19 21.54 -23.39
CA LEU A 212 -14.14 20.09 -23.18
C LEU A 212 -13.55 19.71 -21.81
N GLY A 213 -12.99 20.69 -21.08
CA GLY A 213 -12.42 20.49 -19.76
C GLY A 213 -13.48 20.04 -18.76
N GLY A 214 -13.40 18.79 -18.37
CA GLY A 214 -14.03 18.31 -17.13
C GLY A 214 -13.58 19.16 -15.93
N PRO A 215 -14.13 18.94 -14.72
CA PRO A 215 -13.87 19.77 -13.55
C PRO A 215 -12.35 19.98 -13.40
N LYS A 216 -11.94 21.26 -13.26
CA LYS A 216 -10.52 21.67 -13.21
C LYS A 216 -9.78 20.83 -12.16
N ALA A 217 -9.01 19.85 -12.62
CA ALA A 217 -8.27 18.94 -11.74
C ALA A 217 -7.35 19.71 -10.79
N LEU A 218 -7.15 19.19 -9.59
CA LEU A 218 -6.21 19.73 -8.62
C LEU A 218 -4.79 19.33 -9.05
N ASP A 219 -4.17 20.14 -9.91
CA ASP A 219 -2.81 19.94 -10.37
C ASP A 219 -1.78 20.43 -9.33
N LEU A 220 -0.49 20.13 -9.58
CA LEU A 220 0.60 20.52 -8.70
C LEU A 220 0.70 22.05 -8.52
N ASN A 221 0.42 22.84 -9.55
CA ASN A 221 0.53 24.30 -9.47
C ASN A 221 -0.60 24.89 -8.59
N ARG A 222 -1.82 24.36 -8.72
CA ARG A 222 -2.94 24.75 -7.86
C ARG A 222 -2.71 24.29 -6.42
N ALA A 223 -2.20 23.07 -6.22
CA ALA A 223 -1.85 22.57 -4.89
C ALA A 223 -0.78 23.44 -4.22
N LYS A 224 0.28 23.83 -4.92
CA LYS A 224 1.32 24.73 -4.38
C LYS A 224 0.75 26.09 -3.98
N ARG A 225 -0.01 26.75 -4.85
CA ARG A 225 -0.64 28.04 -4.54
C ARG A 225 -1.56 27.95 -3.32
N LEU A 226 -2.32 26.84 -3.23
CA LEU A 226 -3.16 26.59 -2.07
C LEU A 226 -2.33 26.47 -0.79
N ILE A 227 -1.25 25.68 -0.81
CA ILE A 227 -0.35 25.51 0.33
C ILE A 227 0.28 26.83 0.73
N GLU A 228 0.79 27.63 -0.22
CA GLU A 228 1.39 28.95 0.03
C GLU A 228 0.43 29.92 0.70
N ALA A 229 -0.84 29.91 0.28
CA ALA A 229 -1.87 30.72 0.93
C ALA A 229 -2.15 30.30 2.37
N VAL A 230 -2.23 28.98 2.63
CA VAL A 230 -2.42 28.45 3.99
C VAL A 230 -1.19 28.73 4.87
N GLU A 231 0.03 28.61 4.32
CA GLU A 231 1.26 28.99 5.03
C GLU A 231 1.29 30.46 5.42
N ALA A 232 0.91 31.35 4.50
CA ALA A 232 0.83 32.78 4.81
C ALA A 232 -0.13 33.03 5.98
N ARG A 233 -1.31 32.42 5.94
CA ARG A 233 -2.29 32.50 7.03
C ARG A 233 -1.79 31.91 8.34
N ALA A 234 -1.10 30.78 8.28
CA ALA A 234 -0.47 30.16 9.46
C ALA A 234 0.57 31.08 10.11
N ARG A 235 1.40 31.78 9.30
CA ARG A 235 2.38 32.76 9.79
C ARG A 235 1.69 33.96 10.46
N GLU A 236 0.61 34.49 9.88
CA GLU A 236 -0.16 35.58 10.48
C GLU A 236 -0.72 35.21 11.85
N THR A 237 -1.14 33.96 12.04
CA THR A 237 -1.66 33.45 13.31
C THR A 237 -0.57 32.90 14.25
N GLY A 238 0.71 33.06 13.89
CA GLY A 238 1.84 32.59 14.68
C GLY A 238 2.00 31.06 14.72
N LYS A 239 1.35 30.34 13.79
CA LYS A 239 1.41 28.87 13.73
C LYS A 239 2.53 28.39 12.81
N ARG A 240 3.06 27.21 13.16
CA ARG A 240 4.06 26.49 12.38
C ARG A 240 3.51 25.13 12.04
N ALA A 241 3.00 25.00 10.83
CA ALA A 241 2.22 23.85 10.41
C ALA A 241 2.91 23.04 9.29
N VAL A 242 2.49 21.83 9.14
CA VAL A 242 2.65 21.05 7.91
C VAL A 242 1.33 21.08 7.16
N ILE A 243 1.41 21.41 5.87
CA ILE A 243 0.26 21.50 4.97
C ILE A 243 0.43 20.46 3.87
N ALA A 244 -0.54 19.54 3.73
CA ALA A 244 -0.54 18.49 2.74
C ALA A 244 -1.78 18.59 1.83
N VAL A 245 -1.59 18.40 0.54
CA VAL A 245 -2.66 18.35 -0.45
C VAL A 245 -2.59 17.00 -1.17
N CYS A 246 -3.72 16.31 -1.29
CA CYS A 246 -3.85 15.06 -2.04
C CYS A 246 -4.91 15.19 -3.15
N ASN A 247 -4.83 14.30 -4.15
CA ASN A 247 -5.82 14.18 -5.22
C ASN A 247 -7.10 13.45 -4.75
N ALA A 248 -8.08 13.30 -5.65
CA ALA A 248 -9.35 12.63 -5.35
C ALA A 248 -9.21 11.14 -4.97
N GLU A 249 -8.11 10.51 -5.30
CA GLU A 249 -7.76 9.12 -4.91
C GLU A 249 -7.00 9.05 -3.57
N GLY A 250 -6.77 10.20 -2.92
CA GLY A 250 -6.06 10.28 -1.64
C GLY A 250 -4.53 10.22 -1.75
N ASN A 251 -3.96 10.31 -2.95
CA ASN A 251 -2.51 10.32 -3.14
C ASN A 251 -1.96 11.74 -2.95
N PRO A 252 -0.86 11.95 -2.19
CA PRO A 252 -0.25 13.26 -1.99
C PRO A 252 0.20 13.89 -3.33
N ILE A 253 -0.16 15.18 -3.54
CA ILE A 253 0.32 15.99 -4.66
C ILE A 253 1.47 16.87 -4.19
N ALA A 254 1.34 17.53 -3.04
CA ALA A 254 2.36 18.40 -2.45
C ALA A 254 2.23 18.42 -0.93
N VAL A 255 3.37 18.55 -0.25
CA VAL A 255 3.45 18.71 1.20
C VAL A 255 4.53 19.75 1.52
N HIS A 256 4.18 20.79 2.27
CA HIS A 256 5.14 21.75 2.81
C HIS A 256 5.24 21.60 4.33
N VAL A 257 6.46 21.68 4.81
CA VAL A 257 6.81 21.65 6.23
C VAL A 257 7.38 23.01 6.61
N MET A 258 6.64 23.80 7.40
CA MET A 258 7.13 25.08 7.88
C MET A 258 8.26 24.90 8.91
N ASP A 259 9.23 25.82 8.91
CA ASP A 259 10.31 25.78 9.88
C ASP A 259 9.79 25.80 11.33
N GLY A 260 10.21 24.80 12.10
CA GLY A 260 9.80 24.62 13.49
C GLY A 260 8.42 23.96 13.68
N ALA A 261 7.81 23.38 12.64
CA ALA A 261 6.67 22.49 12.78
C ALA A 261 7.05 21.22 13.56
N PHE A 262 6.08 20.62 14.26
CA PHE A 262 6.34 19.38 15.00
C PHE A 262 6.66 18.23 14.03
N LEU A 263 7.60 17.38 14.41
CA LEU A 263 8.01 16.24 13.58
C LEU A 263 6.83 15.33 13.19
N VAL A 264 5.93 15.06 14.12
CA VAL A 264 4.74 14.21 13.90
C VAL A 264 3.74 14.86 12.93
N SER A 265 3.76 16.19 12.78
CA SER A 265 2.80 16.93 11.95
C SER A 265 2.88 16.55 10.47
N TYR A 266 4.03 16.07 9.99
CA TYR A 266 4.15 15.59 8.61
C TYR A 266 3.20 14.42 8.34
N GLU A 267 3.29 13.39 9.15
CA GLU A 267 2.45 12.20 9.00
C GLU A 267 0.98 12.51 9.25
N VAL A 268 0.71 13.34 10.26
CA VAL A 268 -0.66 13.75 10.61
C VAL A 268 -1.32 14.56 9.50
N ALA A 269 -0.64 15.54 8.89
CA ALA A 269 -1.20 16.36 7.81
C ALA A 269 -1.53 15.50 6.58
N VAL A 270 -0.63 14.59 6.18
CA VAL A 270 -0.86 13.68 5.06
C VAL A 270 -2.06 12.77 5.33
N LYS A 271 -2.14 12.18 6.52
CA LYS A 271 -3.26 11.33 6.92
C LYS A 271 -4.58 12.11 7.03
N LYS A 272 -4.57 13.37 7.48
CA LYS A 272 -5.75 14.24 7.51
C LYS A 272 -6.28 14.51 6.09
N ALA A 273 -5.40 14.85 5.13
CA ALA A 273 -5.79 15.05 3.74
C ALA A 273 -6.43 13.78 3.15
N TYR A 274 -5.78 12.63 3.34
CA TYR A 274 -6.29 11.33 2.93
C TYR A 274 -7.65 11.02 3.56
N THR A 275 -7.77 11.19 4.88
CA THR A 275 -9.02 10.89 5.62
C THR A 275 -10.19 11.70 5.07
N ALA A 276 -9.99 13.01 4.84
CA ALA A 276 -11.03 13.90 4.34
C ALA A 276 -11.61 13.43 2.98
N VAL A 277 -10.72 12.93 2.08
CA VAL A 277 -11.15 12.34 0.80
C VAL A 277 -11.83 10.99 1.00
N ALA A 278 -11.25 10.12 1.82
CA ALA A 278 -11.72 8.75 2.01
C ALA A 278 -13.13 8.69 2.63
N VAL A 279 -13.43 9.60 3.56
CA VAL A 279 -14.76 9.67 4.22
C VAL A 279 -15.69 10.72 3.62
N LYS A 280 -15.20 11.55 2.69
CA LYS A 280 -15.95 12.64 2.00
C LYS A 280 -16.56 13.67 2.97
N MET A 281 -15.90 13.89 4.11
CA MET A 281 -16.28 14.90 5.11
C MET A 281 -15.03 15.44 5.81
N SER A 282 -15.16 16.54 6.54
CA SER A 282 -14.04 17.05 7.33
C SER A 282 -13.66 16.09 8.47
N THR A 283 -12.38 16.07 8.82
CA THR A 283 -11.92 15.26 9.96
C THR A 283 -12.47 15.78 11.30
N MET A 284 -12.95 17.02 11.36
CA MET A 284 -13.65 17.58 12.52
C MET A 284 -15.06 16.97 12.67
N GLU A 285 -15.83 16.87 11.58
CA GLU A 285 -17.15 16.21 11.57
C GLU A 285 -16.99 14.72 11.90
N LEU A 286 -15.97 14.07 11.31
CA LEU A 286 -15.65 12.67 11.59
C LEU A 286 -15.36 12.45 13.08
N SER A 287 -14.64 13.39 13.72
CA SER A 287 -14.33 13.34 15.16
C SER A 287 -15.58 13.15 16.02
N ALA A 288 -16.63 13.89 15.74
CA ALA A 288 -17.89 13.78 16.47
C ALA A 288 -18.57 12.39 16.30
N LEU A 289 -18.46 11.82 15.09
CA LEU A 289 -19.04 10.50 14.77
C LEU A 289 -18.23 9.32 15.31
N CYS A 290 -16.96 9.54 15.66
CA CYS A 290 -16.05 8.53 16.23
C CYS A 290 -16.05 8.47 17.76
N GLN A 291 -16.85 9.31 18.45
CA GLN A 291 -16.97 9.27 19.91
C GLN A 291 -17.65 7.96 20.38
N PRO A 292 -17.48 7.55 21.65
CA PRO A 292 -18.19 6.40 22.19
C PRO A 292 -19.71 6.47 21.96
N GLY A 293 -20.24 5.45 21.28
CA GLY A 293 -21.66 5.42 20.86
C GLY A 293 -21.94 6.08 19.51
N GLY A 294 -20.95 6.70 18.84
CA GLY A 294 -21.09 7.28 17.52
C GLY A 294 -21.06 6.21 16.42
N THR A 295 -21.65 6.55 15.25
CA THR A 295 -21.84 5.64 14.09
C THR A 295 -20.49 5.08 13.56
N PHE A 296 -19.41 5.84 13.69
CA PHE A 296 -18.07 5.44 13.23
C PHE A 296 -17.10 5.16 14.37
N TYR A 297 -17.62 4.84 15.57
CA TYR A 297 -16.79 4.45 16.69
C TYR A 297 -15.89 3.24 16.30
N GLY A 298 -14.59 3.38 16.52
CA GLY A 298 -13.59 2.37 16.13
C GLY A 298 -12.89 2.67 14.79
N LEU A 299 -13.38 3.58 13.97
CA LEU A 299 -12.73 3.94 12.70
C LEU A 299 -11.30 4.50 12.90
N GLN A 300 -11.04 5.13 14.04
CA GLN A 300 -9.72 5.62 14.46
C GLN A 300 -8.67 4.50 14.62
N ALA A 301 -9.08 3.24 14.66
CA ALA A 301 -8.16 2.09 14.70
C ALA A 301 -7.53 1.77 13.35
N LEU A 302 -8.03 2.35 12.26
CA LEU A 302 -7.43 2.23 10.94
C LEU A 302 -6.19 3.11 10.83
N ASP A 303 -5.07 2.52 10.43
CA ASP A 303 -3.74 3.15 10.42
C ASP A 303 -3.66 4.50 9.66
N LYS A 304 -4.46 4.68 8.59
CA LYS A 304 -4.45 5.89 7.77
C LYS A 304 -5.49 6.94 8.18
N VAL A 305 -6.36 6.65 9.14
CA VAL A 305 -7.48 7.52 9.50
C VAL A 305 -7.12 8.40 10.69
N ILE A 306 -7.36 9.71 10.55
CA ILE A 306 -7.23 10.71 11.60
C ILE A 306 -8.61 11.25 11.93
N THR A 307 -8.98 11.20 13.21
CA THR A 307 -10.31 11.58 13.72
C THR A 307 -10.28 12.86 14.57
N PHE A 308 -9.47 13.85 14.17
CA PHE A 308 -9.48 15.19 14.76
C PHE A 308 -9.21 16.26 13.69
N GLY A 309 -9.66 17.49 13.94
CA GLY A 309 -9.76 18.58 12.98
C GLY A 309 -8.48 18.89 12.20
N GLY A 310 -8.64 19.49 11.02
CA GLY A 310 -7.57 19.94 10.13
C GLY A 310 -7.52 19.23 8.78
N GLY A 311 -8.40 18.25 8.52
CA GLY A 311 -8.59 17.66 7.20
C GLY A 311 -9.89 18.12 6.57
N ILE A 312 -9.89 18.55 5.29
CA ILE A 312 -11.07 19.01 4.55
C ILE A 312 -11.04 18.50 3.11
N PRO A 313 -12.16 17.94 2.59
CA PRO A 313 -12.28 17.62 1.18
C PRO A 313 -12.36 18.89 0.34
N LEU A 314 -11.71 18.89 -0.81
CA LEU A 314 -11.65 20.01 -1.74
C LEU A 314 -12.58 19.77 -2.93
N TYR A 315 -13.40 20.76 -3.25
CA TYR A 315 -14.38 20.67 -4.33
C TYR A 315 -14.14 21.74 -5.39
N ALA A 316 -14.41 21.39 -6.66
CA ALA A 316 -14.55 22.32 -7.78
C ALA A 316 -15.82 21.95 -8.55
N ASP A 317 -16.69 22.93 -8.82
CA ASP A 317 -17.94 22.73 -9.54
C ASP A 317 -18.81 21.58 -8.97
N GLY A 318 -18.81 21.41 -7.64
CA GLY A 318 -19.54 20.34 -6.94
C GLY A 318 -18.88 18.94 -7.00
N VAL A 319 -17.76 18.80 -7.70
CA VAL A 319 -17.00 17.56 -7.78
C VAL A 319 -15.82 17.60 -6.82
N MET A 320 -15.62 16.53 -6.05
CA MET A 320 -14.45 16.41 -5.17
C MET A 320 -13.19 16.19 -6.00
N ILE A 321 -12.24 17.13 -5.90
CA ILE A 321 -10.98 17.12 -6.65
C ILE A 321 -9.75 16.74 -5.81
N GLY A 322 -9.91 16.61 -4.49
CA GLY A 322 -8.84 16.24 -3.59
C GLY A 322 -9.13 16.53 -2.13
N GLY A 323 -8.08 16.60 -1.31
CA GLY A 323 -8.15 16.90 0.11
C GLY A 323 -6.99 17.75 0.59
N LEU A 324 -7.25 18.57 1.60
CA LEU A 324 -6.29 19.40 2.31
C LEU A 324 -6.16 18.89 3.74
N GLY A 325 -4.94 18.74 4.23
CA GLY A 325 -4.62 18.41 5.61
C GLY A 325 -3.65 19.41 6.21
N VAL A 326 -3.98 19.94 7.37
CA VAL A 326 -3.15 20.86 8.14
C VAL A 326 -2.88 20.29 9.52
N SER A 327 -1.63 20.40 9.98
CA SER A 327 -1.22 19.94 11.31
C SER A 327 -0.12 20.84 11.87
N GLY A 328 -0.35 21.43 13.04
CA GLY A 328 0.61 22.32 13.70
C GLY A 328 0.10 22.98 14.97
N GLY A 329 -1.21 22.87 15.22
CA GLY A 329 -1.89 23.43 16.38
C GLY A 329 -2.83 22.41 17.04
N THR A 330 -3.87 22.91 17.71
CA THR A 330 -4.99 22.07 18.15
C THR A 330 -5.83 21.63 16.95
N GLY A 331 -6.73 20.66 17.16
CA GLY A 331 -7.65 20.23 16.11
C GLY A 331 -8.52 21.35 15.54
N GLU A 332 -8.96 22.27 16.40
CA GLU A 332 -9.74 23.45 16.05
C GLU A 332 -8.94 24.42 15.21
N GLU A 333 -7.72 24.77 15.64
CA GLU A 333 -6.82 25.69 14.94
C GLU A 333 -6.40 25.17 13.58
N ASP A 334 -6.09 23.88 13.48
CA ASP A 334 -5.77 23.20 12.23
C ASP A 334 -6.99 23.19 11.29
N HIS A 335 -8.20 23.03 11.85
CA HIS A 335 -9.44 23.05 11.09
C HIS A 335 -9.76 24.43 10.50
N GLU A 336 -9.56 25.49 11.27
CA GLU A 336 -9.73 26.88 10.80
C GLU A 336 -8.78 27.18 9.62
N LEU A 337 -7.51 26.77 9.71
CA LEU A 337 -6.55 26.93 8.62
C LEU A 337 -6.95 26.12 7.38
N ALA A 338 -7.48 24.92 7.57
CA ALA A 338 -7.94 24.08 6.47
C ALA A 338 -9.20 24.65 5.81
N LEU A 339 -10.15 25.22 6.58
CA LEU A 339 -11.32 25.94 6.05
C LEU A 339 -10.90 27.16 5.22
N PHE A 340 -9.94 27.94 5.71
CA PHE A 340 -9.38 29.06 4.95
C PHE A 340 -8.80 28.59 3.62
N GLY A 341 -8.07 27.46 3.61
CA GLY A 341 -7.54 26.87 2.39
C GLY A 341 -8.62 26.47 1.39
N ALA A 342 -9.68 25.80 1.86
CA ALA A 342 -10.79 25.40 1.01
C ALA A 342 -11.51 26.61 0.38
N ALA A 343 -11.76 27.68 1.17
CA ALA A 343 -12.32 28.93 0.69
C ALA A 343 -11.41 29.62 -0.34
N THR A 344 -10.10 29.62 -0.11
CA THR A 344 -9.11 30.19 -1.03
C THR A 344 -9.11 29.45 -2.36
N LEU A 345 -9.17 28.10 -2.36
CA LEU A 345 -9.24 27.30 -3.57
C LEU A 345 -10.52 27.63 -4.39
N ALA A 346 -11.66 27.84 -3.72
CA ALA A 346 -12.91 28.22 -4.38
C ALA A 346 -12.78 29.60 -5.06
N ALA A 347 -12.02 30.53 -4.49
CA ALA A 347 -11.75 31.85 -5.08
C ALA A 347 -10.69 31.82 -6.22
N MET A 348 -9.94 30.75 -6.37
CA MET A 348 -8.93 30.56 -7.43
C MET A 348 -9.52 29.88 -8.70
N GLN A 349 -10.84 29.66 -8.72
CA GLN A 349 -11.53 28.99 -9.85
C GLN A 349 -11.78 29.91 -11.04
#